data_21ad31dc48160f160ca420eb95a54070
#
_entry.id   21ad31dc48160f160ca420eb95a54070
#
_cell.length_a   1.000
_cell.length_b   1.000
_cell.length_c   1.000
_cell.angle_alpha   90.00
_cell.angle_beta   90.00
_cell.angle_gamma   90.00
#
_symmetry.space_group_name_H-M   'P 1'
#
loop_
_entity.id
_entity.type
_entity.pdbx_description
1 polymer ?
#
loop_
_entity_poly.entity_id
_entity_poly.type
_entity_poly.pdbx_seq_one_letter_code
_entity_poly.pdbx_strand_id
1 'polypeptide(L)'
;MELQGGRGQSNQVRGLYDFYLPREELWIYNMETGRWKKINTEGDVPPSMSGSCAVCVDRVLYLFGGHHSRGNTNKFYMLDSRSTDRVLQWERIDCQGVPPSSKDKLGVWVYKNKLIFFGGYGYLPEDKVLGTFEFDETSFWNSSHPRGWNDHVHILDTETFIWSQPITTGKAPSPRAAHACATVGNKGFVFGGRYRDARMNDLHYLNLDTWEWNELIPQGICPVGRSWHSLTPVSSDHLFLFGGFTTDKQPLSDAWTYCISKNEWIQFNHPYSEKPRLWHTACASDEGEVIVFGGCANNLLVHHRAAHSNEILIFSVQPKSLVRLSLEAVICFKEMLANAWNCLPKHLLHSVNQRFGSNNTSGS
;
A
#
# COMPACT_ATOMS: atom_id res chain seq x y z
N MET A 1 9.90 -1.01 -5.86
CA MET A 1 8.44 -0.90 -5.75
C MET A 1 7.83 -1.86 -6.74
N GLU A 2 7.13 -2.85 -6.25
CA GLU A 2 6.51 -3.90 -7.04
C GLU A 2 4.99 -3.66 -7.08
N LEU A 3 4.40 -3.74 -8.27
CA LEU A 3 2.99 -3.45 -8.49
C LEU A 3 2.31 -4.61 -9.19
N GLN A 4 1.22 -5.07 -8.64
CA GLN A 4 0.37 -6.07 -9.25
C GLN A 4 -1.05 -5.52 -9.46
N GLY A 5 -1.58 -5.79 -10.64
CA GLY A 5 -2.93 -5.68 -11.14
C GLY A 5 -3.89 -4.72 -10.45
N GLY A 6 -4.10 -3.55 -11.05
CA GLY A 6 -5.22 -2.67 -10.76
C GLY A 6 -6.31 -2.76 -11.85
N ARG A 7 -7.38 -1.98 -11.69
CA ARG A 7 -8.40 -1.84 -12.73
C ARG A 7 -7.88 -0.98 -13.88
N GLY A 8 -7.97 -1.45 -15.11
CA GLY A 8 -7.61 -0.71 -16.32
C GLY A 8 -8.83 -0.16 -17.08
N GLN A 9 -8.61 0.79 -17.97
CA GLN A 9 -9.67 1.32 -18.86
C GLN A 9 -9.71 0.53 -20.17
N SER A 10 -10.91 0.19 -20.66
CA SER A 10 -11.13 -0.18 -22.05
C SER A 10 -12.02 0.84 -22.76
N ASN A 11 -11.72 1.07 -24.05
CA ASN A 11 -12.39 2.06 -24.89
C ASN A 11 -13.68 1.53 -25.56
N GLN A 12 -14.35 0.49 -25.05
CA GLN A 12 -15.57 -0.01 -25.67
C GLN A 12 -16.81 -0.04 -24.78
N VAL A 13 -17.88 0.39 -25.39
CA VAL A 13 -19.22 0.70 -24.94
C VAL A 13 -20.02 -0.54 -24.51
N ARG A 14 -20.84 -0.35 -23.43
CA ARG A 14 -21.96 -1.16 -22.98
C ARG A 14 -21.64 -2.41 -22.15
N GLY A 15 -21.73 -2.19 -20.86
CA GLY A 15 -21.75 -3.17 -19.79
C GLY A 15 -20.72 -2.77 -18.74
N LEU A 16 -21.13 -2.72 -17.50
CA LEU A 16 -20.23 -2.56 -16.34
C LEU A 16 -19.34 -3.79 -16.20
N TYR A 17 -18.36 -3.95 -17.07
CA TYR A 17 -17.33 -4.95 -16.90
C TYR A 17 -16.14 -4.31 -16.22
N ASP A 18 -15.77 -4.82 -15.05
CA ASP A 18 -14.50 -4.50 -14.41
C ASP A 18 -13.38 -5.10 -15.28
N PHE A 19 -12.58 -4.25 -15.91
CA PHE A 19 -11.38 -4.70 -16.59
C PHE A 19 -10.21 -4.66 -15.62
N TYR A 20 -9.56 -5.79 -15.47
CA TYR A 20 -8.36 -5.93 -14.67
C TYR A 20 -7.13 -5.93 -15.56
N LEU A 21 -5.99 -5.49 -15.01
CA LEU A 21 -4.70 -5.57 -15.69
C LEU A 21 -4.28 -7.02 -15.90
N PRO A 22 -3.40 -7.30 -16.87
CA PRO A 22 -2.86 -8.65 -17.09
C PRO A 22 -2.22 -9.19 -15.83
N ARG A 23 -2.56 -10.41 -15.46
CA ARG A 23 -2.16 -11.04 -14.20
C ARG A 23 -0.73 -11.53 -14.20
N GLU A 24 -0.19 -11.83 -15.39
CA GLU A 24 1.15 -12.38 -15.56
C GLU A 24 2.25 -11.31 -15.49
N GLU A 25 1.86 -10.03 -15.55
CA GLU A 25 2.80 -8.91 -15.60
C GLU A 25 3.13 -8.39 -14.20
N LEU A 26 4.42 -8.34 -13.91
CA LEU A 26 4.98 -7.63 -12.76
C LEU A 26 5.81 -6.45 -13.26
N TRP A 27 5.50 -5.25 -12.77
CA TRP A 27 6.20 -4.04 -13.13
C TRP A 27 7.10 -3.59 -11.98
N ILE A 28 8.38 -3.40 -12.29
CA ILE A 28 9.39 -2.96 -11.33
C ILE A 28 9.86 -1.57 -11.73
N TYR A 29 9.77 -0.63 -10.81
CA TYR A 29 10.33 0.71 -10.96
C TYR A 29 11.68 0.80 -10.28
N ASN A 30 12.71 1.14 -11.07
CA ASN A 30 14.03 1.42 -10.53
C ASN A 30 14.12 2.91 -10.18
N MET A 31 14.28 3.20 -8.91
CA MET A 31 14.28 4.57 -8.38
C MET A 31 15.54 5.37 -8.73
N GLU A 32 16.66 4.70 -8.92
CA GLU A 32 17.92 5.38 -9.29
C GLU A 32 17.89 5.82 -10.75
N THR A 33 17.32 5.00 -11.63
CA THR A 33 17.30 5.25 -13.08
C THR A 33 16.00 5.86 -13.58
N GLY A 34 14.95 5.90 -12.76
CA GLY A 34 13.63 6.36 -13.17
C GLY A 34 12.94 5.47 -14.22
N ARG A 35 13.38 4.21 -14.38
CA ARG A 35 12.91 3.32 -15.44
C ARG A 35 12.01 2.22 -14.93
N TRP A 36 11.00 1.90 -15.71
CA TRP A 36 10.16 0.73 -15.53
C TRP A 36 10.71 -0.48 -16.27
N LYS A 37 10.64 -1.63 -15.61
CA LYS A 37 10.89 -2.93 -16.20
C LYS A 37 9.67 -3.82 -16.03
N LYS A 38 9.15 -4.34 -17.14
CA LYS A 38 8.14 -5.38 -17.13
C LYS A 38 8.80 -6.75 -17.04
N ILE A 39 8.28 -7.60 -16.16
CA ILE A 39 8.68 -8.99 -16.00
C ILE A 39 7.42 -9.84 -16.13
N ASN A 40 7.47 -10.89 -16.93
CA ASN A 40 6.44 -11.90 -16.92
C ASN A 40 6.73 -12.91 -15.82
N THR A 41 5.69 -13.28 -15.10
CA THR A 41 5.74 -14.27 -14.01
C THR A 41 5.00 -15.53 -14.42
N GLU A 42 5.35 -16.66 -13.82
CA GLU A 42 4.79 -17.98 -14.09
C GLU A 42 4.31 -18.63 -12.78
N GLY A 43 3.96 -19.91 -12.84
CA GLY A 43 3.50 -20.68 -11.69
C GLY A 43 2.02 -20.45 -11.34
N ASP A 44 1.68 -20.45 -10.07
CA ASP A 44 0.33 -20.23 -9.57
C ASP A 44 -0.04 -18.73 -9.59
N VAL A 45 0.01 -18.12 -10.79
CA VAL A 45 -0.24 -16.69 -10.95
C VAL A 45 -1.61 -16.31 -10.37
N PRO A 46 -1.67 -15.34 -9.44
CA PRO A 46 -2.94 -14.87 -8.87
C PRO A 46 -3.89 -14.40 -9.97
N PRO A 47 -5.22 -14.56 -9.81
CA PRO A 47 -6.16 -14.00 -10.78
C PRO A 47 -6.03 -12.47 -10.83
N SER A 48 -6.39 -11.89 -11.97
CA SER A 48 -6.51 -10.43 -12.08
C SER A 48 -7.53 -9.92 -11.09
N MET A 49 -7.13 -9.06 -10.15
CA MET A 49 -7.97 -8.59 -9.05
C MET A 49 -7.56 -7.21 -8.55
N SER A 50 -8.40 -6.63 -7.71
CA SER A 50 -8.16 -5.35 -7.05
C SER A 50 -8.41 -5.44 -5.54
N GLY A 51 -7.88 -4.48 -4.78
CA GLY A 51 -8.09 -4.41 -3.34
C GLY A 51 -7.40 -5.51 -2.54
N SER A 52 -6.47 -6.25 -3.16
CA SER A 52 -5.61 -7.20 -2.48
C SER A 52 -4.68 -6.47 -1.52
N CYS A 53 -4.26 -7.17 -0.47
CA CYS A 53 -3.25 -6.71 0.43
C CYS A 53 -1.90 -7.33 0.05
N ALA A 54 -0.91 -6.51 -0.24
CA ALA A 54 0.42 -6.96 -0.65
C ALA A 54 1.50 -6.30 0.21
N VAL A 55 2.50 -7.09 0.59
CA VAL A 55 3.70 -6.62 1.29
C VAL A 55 4.93 -7.34 0.75
N CYS A 56 6.05 -6.65 0.75
CA CYS A 56 7.34 -7.23 0.42
C CYS A 56 8.21 -7.27 1.69
N VAL A 57 8.69 -8.45 2.04
CA VAL A 57 9.57 -8.68 3.18
C VAL A 57 10.77 -9.48 2.68
N ASP A 58 11.97 -8.97 2.88
CA ASP A 58 13.23 -9.62 2.48
C ASP A 58 13.22 -10.13 1.01
N ARG A 59 12.68 -9.30 0.10
CA ARG A 59 12.52 -9.58 -1.33
C ARG A 59 11.55 -10.74 -1.65
N VAL A 60 10.68 -11.09 -0.70
CA VAL A 60 9.55 -11.97 -0.93
C VAL A 60 8.27 -11.14 -0.91
N LEU A 61 7.52 -11.17 -2.00
CA LEU A 61 6.23 -10.51 -2.13
C LEU A 61 5.13 -11.47 -1.67
N TYR A 62 4.37 -11.05 -0.69
CA TYR A 62 3.20 -11.77 -0.16
C TYR A 62 1.93 -11.06 -0.59
N LEU A 63 0.94 -11.81 -1.04
CA LEU A 63 -0.33 -11.29 -1.52
C LEU A 63 -1.49 -12.06 -0.89
N PHE A 64 -2.43 -11.34 -0.30
CA PHE A 64 -3.62 -11.93 0.32
C PHE A 64 -4.91 -11.22 -0.10
N GLY A 65 -5.96 -12.01 -0.29
CA GLY A 65 -7.31 -11.51 -0.52
C GLY A 65 -7.47 -10.75 -1.84
N GLY A 66 -8.47 -9.90 -1.89
CA GLY A 66 -8.81 -9.10 -3.07
C GLY A 66 -10.17 -9.47 -3.67
N HIS A 67 -10.55 -8.74 -4.71
CA HIS A 67 -11.78 -8.92 -5.45
C HIS A 67 -11.48 -9.13 -6.94
N HIS A 68 -11.92 -10.24 -7.51
CA HIS A 68 -11.82 -10.58 -8.93
C HIS A 68 -13.20 -10.77 -9.55
N SER A 69 -13.29 -11.16 -10.81
CA SER A 69 -14.55 -11.30 -11.57
C SER A 69 -15.57 -12.25 -10.93
N ARG A 70 -15.16 -13.16 -10.06
CA ARG A 70 -16.03 -14.12 -9.33
C ARG A 70 -16.30 -13.74 -7.87
N GLY A 71 -15.84 -12.54 -7.42
CA GLY A 71 -16.05 -12.04 -6.06
C GLY A 71 -14.77 -11.97 -5.24
N ASN A 72 -14.95 -11.90 -3.91
CA ASN A 72 -13.81 -11.84 -2.98
C ASN A 72 -13.12 -13.20 -2.84
N THR A 73 -11.82 -13.16 -2.52
CA THR A 73 -10.99 -14.35 -2.26
C THR A 73 -10.26 -14.23 -0.91
N ASN A 74 -9.86 -15.38 -0.36
CA ASN A 74 -8.99 -15.49 0.81
C ASN A 74 -7.73 -16.30 0.51
N LYS A 75 -7.34 -16.37 -0.77
CA LYS A 75 -6.14 -17.09 -1.17
C LYS A 75 -4.91 -16.28 -0.82
N PHE A 76 -3.84 -17.00 -0.47
CA PHE A 76 -2.54 -16.45 -0.14
C PHE A 76 -1.52 -16.90 -1.18
N TYR A 77 -0.74 -15.94 -1.67
CA TYR A 77 0.28 -16.17 -2.69
C TYR A 77 1.60 -15.59 -2.25
N MET A 78 2.68 -16.17 -2.75
CA MET A 78 4.05 -15.76 -2.51
C MET A 78 4.82 -15.69 -3.82
N LEU A 79 5.70 -14.69 -3.95
CA LEU A 79 6.65 -14.55 -5.05
C LEU A 79 8.04 -14.24 -4.46
N ASP A 80 8.98 -15.15 -4.62
CA ASP A 80 10.36 -14.96 -4.16
C ASP A 80 11.18 -14.28 -5.27
N SER A 81 11.60 -13.03 -5.02
CA SER A 81 12.42 -12.25 -5.94
C SER A 81 13.92 -12.23 -5.58
N ARG A 82 14.39 -13.09 -4.66
CA ARG A 82 15.80 -13.16 -4.25
C ARG A 82 16.69 -13.76 -5.34
N SER A 83 16.17 -14.68 -6.14
CA SER A 83 16.89 -15.25 -7.29
C SER A 83 16.69 -14.41 -8.51
N THR A 84 17.79 -13.92 -9.12
CA THR A 84 17.77 -13.08 -10.32
C THR A 84 17.92 -13.89 -11.63
N ASP A 85 18.26 -15.17 -11.53
CA ASP A 85 18.68 -15.99 -12.66
C ASP A 85 17.55 -16.86 -13.25
N ARG A 86 16.33 -16.74 -12.69
CA ARG A 86 15.17 -17.52 -13.10
C ARG A 86 13.96 -16.63 -13.36
N VAL A 87 13.02 -17.15 -14.15
CA VAL A 87 11.69 -16.55 -14.26
C VAL A 87 11.03 -16.60 -12.88
N LEU A 88 10.48 -15.48 -12.44
CA LEU A 88 9.83 -15.40 -11.13
C LEU A 88 8.55 -16.24 -11.12
N GLN A 89 8.43 -17.08 -10.11
CA GLN A 89 7.33 -18.03 -9.95
C GLN A 89 6.42 -17.61 -8.81
N TRP A 90 5.14 -17.50 -9.09
CA TRP A 90 4.12 -17.40 -8.04
C TRP A 90 3.82 -18.77 -7.47
N GLU A 91 3.70 -18.81 -6.17
CA GLU A 91 3.27 -20.00 -5.43
C GLU A 91 1.99 -19.66 -4.65
N ARG A 92 0.95 -20.45 -4.84
CA ARG A 92 -0.22 -20.40 -3.96
C ARG A 92 0.07 -21.29 -2.75
N ILE A 93 0.06 -20.68 -1.57
CA ILE A 93 0.35 -21.39 -0.33
C ILE A 93 -0.97 -21.82 0.32
N ASP A 94 -1.14 -23.11 0.51
CA ASP A 94 -2.24 -23.69 1.28
C ASP A 94 -1.84 -23.68 2.77
N CYS A 95 -2.15 -22.56 3.43
CA CYS A 95 -1.81 -22.35 4.84
C CYS A 95 -2.71 -23.20 5.75
N GLN A 96 -2.16 -23.62 6.88
CA GLN A 96 -2.89 -24.33 7.93
C GLN A 96 -3.62 -23.36 8.87
N GLY A 97 -4.51 -23.89 9.72
CA GLY A 97 -5.31 -23.09 10.66
C GLY A 97 -6.52 -22.45 10.01
N VAL A 98 -7.13 -21.49 10.72
CA VAL A 98 -8.35 -20.79 10.25
C VAL A 98 -7.96 -19.49 9.57
N PRO A 99 -8.08 -19.41 8.24
CA PRO A 99 -7.75 -18.20 7.50
C PRO A 99 -8.80 -17.11 7.70
N PRO A 100 -8.49 -15.84 7.39
CA PRO A 100 -9.50 -14.81 7.25
C PRO A 100 -10.56 -15.20 6.22
N SER A 101 -11.79 -14.69 6.38
CA SER A 101 -12.81 -14.79 5.33
C SER A 101 -12.36 -14.14 4.03
N SER A 102 -12.98 -14.51 2.93
CA SER A 102 -12.74 -13.89 1.63
C SER A 102 -13.10 -12.40 1.67
N LYS A 103 -12.12 -11.52 1.46
CA LYS A 103 -12.26 -10.07 1.62
C LYS A 103 -11.25 -9.28 0.80
N ASP A 104 -11.53 -7.99 0.63
CA ASP A 104 -10.65 -6.99 0.02
C ASP A 104 -10.50 -5.75 0.92
N LYS A 105 -9.67 -4.80 0.53
CA LYS A 105 -9.50 -3.49 1.18
C LYS A 105 -9.16 -3.57 2.67
N LEU A 106 -8.40 -4.59 3.05
CA LEU A 106 -7.89 -4.80 4.40
C LEU A 106 -6.50 -4.18 4.55
N GLY A 107 -6.04 -4.01 5.79
CA GLY A 107 -4.69 -3.59 6.11
C GLY A 107 -3.81 -4.74 6.58
N VAL A 108 -2.49 -4.50 6.58
CA VAL A 108 -1.49 -5.46 7.10
C VAL A 108 -0.38 -4.73 7.84
N TRP A 109 0.09 -5.35 8.90
CA TRP A 109 1.32 -5.00 9.61
C TRP A 109 2.32 -6.15 9.45
N VAL A 110 3.58 -5.79 9.23
CA VAL A 110 4.70 -6.73 9.24
C VAL A 110 5.44 -6.57 10.56
N TYR A 111 5.53 -7.64 11.34
CA TYR A 111 6.24 -7.61 12.61
C TYR A 111 6.94 -8.96 12.88
N LYS A 112 8.27 -8.94 13.00
CA LYS A 112 9.09 -10.16 13.07
C LYS A 112 8.78 -11.06 11.86
N ASN A 113 8.58 -12.34 12.07
CA ASN A 113 8.18 -13.32 11.05
C ASN A 113 6.65 -13.42 10.82
N LYS A 114 5.88 -12.35 11.10
CA LYS A 114 4.42 -12.37 11.06
C LYS A 114 3.85 -11.32 10.13
N LEU A 115 2.86 -11.71 9.35
CA LEU A 115 1.95 -10.82 8.65
C LEU A 115 0.65 -10.76 9.45
N ILE A 116 0.27 -9.56 9.88
CA ILE A 116 -0.87 -9.37 10.77
C ILE A 116 -1.91 -8.55 10.01
N PHE A 117 -3.01 -9.18 9.66
CA PHE A 117 -4.06 -8.61 8.83
C PHE A 117 -5.20 -8.07 9.69
N PHE A 118 -5.72 -6.90 9.31
CA PHE A 118 -6.80 -6.23 10.03
C PHE A 118 -7.91 -5.75 9.11
N GLY A 119 -9.17 -5.99 9.54
CA GLY A 119 -10.34 -5.41 8.91
C GLY A 119 -10.64 -5.94 7.52
N GLY A 120 -11.19 -5.08 6.68
CA GLY A 120 -11.55 -5.35 5.30
C GLY A 120 -13.06 -5.49 5.07
N TYR A 121 -13.44 -5.66 3.80
CA TYR A 121 -14.80 -5.83 3.33
C TYR A 121 -14.93 -7.12 2.54
N GLY A 122 -15.88 -7.96 2.88
CA GLY A 122 -16.05 -9.25 2.21
C GLY A 122 -17.14 -10.10 2.79
N TYR A 123 -17.02 -11.41 2.63
CA TYR A 123 -18.05 -12.36 3.07
C TYR A 123 -17.96 -12.65 4.57
N LEU A 124 -19.08 -13.09 5.12
CA LEU A 124 -19.14 -13.61 6.49
C LEU A 124 -18.17 -14.81 6.62
N PRO A 125 -17.38 -14.88 7.70
CA PRO A 125 -16.60 -16.08 7.99
C PRO A 125 -17.47 -17.33 8.10
N GLU A 126 -16.99 -18.43 7.53
CA GLU A 126 -17.64 -19.74 7.68
C GLU A 126 -17.33 -20.35 9.05
N ASP A 127 -16.11 -20.14 9.53
CA ASP A 127 -15.64 -20.60 10.83
C ASP A 127 -15.89 -19.55 11.92
N LYS A 128 -15.86 -20.00 13.18
CA LYS A 128 -15.91 -19.11 14.34
C LYS A 128 -14.60 -18.33 14.45
N VAL A 129 -14.68 -17.02 14.28
CA VAL A 129 -13.55 -16.09 14.40
C VAL A 129 -13.76 -15.10 15.54
N LEU A 130 -12.66 -14.57 16.08
CA LEU A 130 -12.67 -13.50 17.07
C LEU A 130 -12.86 -12.16 16.38
N GLY A 131 -13.70 -11.29 16.97
CA GLY A 131 -14.01 -9.97 16.44
C GLY A 131 -15.45 -9.85 15.94
N THR A 132 -15.75 -8.71 15.33
CA THR A 132 -17.08 -8.31 14.89
C THR A 132 -17.18 -8.29 13.38
N PHE A 133 -18.29 -8.77 12.85
CA PHE A 133 -18.68 -8.64 11.44
C PHE A 133 -20.00 -7.87 11.35
N GLU A 134 -20.01 -6.82 10.53
CA GLU A 134 -21.17 -5.95 10.32
C GLU A 134 -21.62 -6.04 8.87
N PHE A 135 -22.81 -6.55 8.64
CA PHE A 135 -23.38 -6.66 7.30
C PHE A 135 -23.61 -5.31 6.64
N ASP A 136 -23.32 -5.24 5.37
CA ASP A 136 -23.73 -4.15 4.48
C ASP A 136 -25.10 -4.49 3.89
N GLU A 137 -26.15 -3.88 4.43
CA GLU A 137 -27.53 -4.10 3.99
C GLU A 137 -27.71 -3.80 2.50
N THR A 138 -26.92 -2.89 1.96
CA THR A 138 -26.98 -2.53 0.53
C THR A 138 -26.39 -3.63 -0.37
N SER A 139 -25.59 -4.53 0.17
CA SER A 139 -25.02 -5.66 -0.58
C SER A 139 -26.01 -6.78 -0.90
N PHE A 140 -27.12 -6.89 -0.17
CA PHE A 140 -28.14 -7.91 -0.38
C PHE A 140 -28.87 -7.77 -1.73
N TRP A 141 -29.00 -6.54 -2.24
CA TRP A 141 -29.74 -6.27 -3.46
C TRP A 141 -29.03 -6.74 -4.74
N ASN A 142 -27.73 -6.97 -4.67
CA ASN A 142 -26.89 -7.24 -5.84
C ASN A 142 -26.11 -8.58 -5.77
N SER A 143 -26.28 -9.38 -4.73
CA SER A 143 -25.47 -10.59 -4.54
C SER A 143 -26.23 -11.68 -3.77
N SER A 144 -26.08 -12.94 -4.20
CA SER A 144 -26.51 -14.11 -3.43
C SER A 144 -25.70 -14.30 -2.14
N HIS A 145 -24.58 -13.61 -2.00
CA HIS A 145 -23.69 -13.68 -0.84
C HIS A 145 -23.49 -12.27 -0.28
N PRO A 146 -24.21 -11.91 0.79
CA PRO A 146 -24.08 -10.59 1.42
C PRO A 146 -22.67 -10.39 1.99
N ARG A 147 -22.19 -9.15 1.89
CA ARG A 147 -20.88 -8.73 2.34
C ARG A 147 -20.99 -7.74 3.49
N GLY A 148 -19.90 -7.50 4.16
CA GLY A 148 -19.83 -6.54 5.26
C GLY A 148 -18.40 -6.18 5.64
N TRP A 149 -18.32 -5.34 6.65
CA TRP A 149 -17.06 -4.87 7.24
C TRP A 149 -16.73 -5.73 8.47
N ASN A 150 -15.45 -5.85 8.78
CA ASN A 150 -15.01 -6.53 10.00
C ASN A 150 -13.87 -5.78 10.70
N ASP A 151 -13.62 -6.16 11.95
CA ASP A 151 -12.50 -5.70 12.78
C ASP A 151 -11.57 -6.85 13.15
N HIS A 152 -11.62 -7.94 12.40
CA HIS A 152 -10.85 -9.15 12.69
C HIS A 152 -9.36 -8.90 12.57
N VAL A 153 -8.59 -9.44 13.52
CA VAL A 153 -7.13 -9.52 13.47
C VAL A 153 -6.75 -10.99 13.22
N HIS A 154 -5.99 -11.25 12.15
CA HIS A 154 -5.44 -12.57 11.85
C HIS A 154 -3.93 -12.46 11.68
N ILE A 155 -3.22 -13.46 12.18
CA ILE A 155 -1.77 -13.59 12.07
C ILE A 155 -1.45 -14.74 11.14
N LEU A 156 -0.61 -14.49 10.15
CA LEU A 156 0.09 -15.54 9.40
C LEU A 156 1.55 -15.55 9.80
N ASP A 157 2.02 -16.66 10.30
CA ASP A 157 3.43 -16.89 10.50
C ASP A 157 4.09 -17.26 9.18
N THR A 158 5.12 -16.52 8.75
CA THR A 158 5.75 -16.68 7.43
C THR A 158 6.76 -17.83 7.37
N GLU A 159 7.12 -18.43 8.50
CA GLU A 159 7.99 -19.61 8.55
C GLU A 159 7.18 -20.91 8.51
N THR A 160 6.05 -20.94 9.22
CA THR A 160 5.21 -22.14 9.34
C THR A 160 3.98 -22.15 8.45
N PHE A 161 3.58 -20.99 7.91
CA PHE A 161 2.35 -20.77 7.15
C PHE A 161 1.10 -21.23 7.90
N ILE A 162 1.05 -20.93 9.19
CA ILE A 162 -0.10 -21.23 10.06
C ILE A 162 -0.85 -19.94 10.39
N TRP A 163 -2.17 -19.94 10.12
CA TRP A 163 -3.08 -18.89 10.53
C TRP A 163 -3.45 -19.01 12.00
N SER A 164 -3.51 -17.90 12.69
CA SER A 164 -4.01 -17.79 14.05
C SER A 164 -4.69 -16.45 14.30
N GLN A 165 -5.42 -16.34 15.39
CA GLN A 165 -5.97 -15.07 15.86
C GLN A 165 -5.47 -14.78 17.30
N PRO A 166 -4.97 -13.56 17.58
CA PRO A 166 -4.65 -13.18 18.94
C PRO A 166 -5.93 -12.81 19.69
N ILE A 167 -5.92 -13.01 21.00
CA ILE A 167 -6.92 -12.41 21.89
C ILE A 167 -6.48 -10.96 22.10
N THR A 168 -7.24 -10.02 21.54
CA THR A 168 -6.96 -8.59 21.70
C THR A 168 -7.69 -8.04 22.92
N THR A 169 -7.09 -7.03 23.55
CA THR A 169 -7.65 -6.26 24.67
C THR A 169 -7.69 -4.78 24.31
N GLY A 170 -8.23 -3.95 25.22
CA GLY A 170 -8.36 -2.52 24.98
C GLY A 170 -9.51 -2.15 24.05
N LYS A 171 -9.52 -0.90 23.57
CA LYS A 171 -10.58 -0.36 22.72
C LYS A 171 -10.22 -0.55 21.25
N ALA A 172 -10.72 -1.62 20.64
CA ALA A 172 -10.53 -1.87 19.24
C ALA A 172 -11.25 -0.82 18.35
N PRO A 173 -10.68 -0.47 17.19
CA PRO A 173 -11.40 0.33 16.20
C PRO A 173 -12.62 -0.43 15.66
N SER A 174 -13.65 0.31 15.21
CA SER A 174 -14.84 -0.29 14.59
C SER A 174 -14.48 -1.09 13.33
N PRO A 175 -15.35 -2.04 12.92
CA PRO A 175 -15.25 -2.70 11.62
C PRO A 175 -15.05 -1.69 10.50
N ARG A 176 -14.11 -1.94 9.59
CA ARG A 176 -13.75 -0.99 8.53
C ARG A 176 -13.04 -1.60 7.35
N ALA A 177 -13.07 -0.90 6.22
CA ALA A 177 -12.32 -1.24 5.02
C ALA A 177 -11.71 0.00 4.39
N ALA A 178 -10.72 -0.17 3.51
CA ALA A 178 -10.03 0.92 2.83
C ALA A 178 -9.38 1.92 3.80
N HIS A 179 -9.05 1.46 5.00
CA HIS A 179 -8.17 2.12 5.95
C HIS A 179 -6.71 1.91 5.54
N ALA A 180 -5.80 2.66 6.13
CA ALA A 180 -4.37 2.47 5.91
C ALA A 180 -3.70 1.99 7.21
N CYS A 181 -2.74 1.08 7.04
CA CYS A 181 -1.96 0.50 8.12
C CYS A 181 -0.47 0.82 7.93
N ALA A 182 0.23 1.01 9.05
CA ALA A 182 1.68 1.22 9.08
C ALA A 182 2.28 0.61 10.34
N THR A 183 3.48 0.03 10.22
CA THR A 183 4.20 -0.54 11.37
C THR A 183 5.38 0.36 11.74
N VAL A 184 5.48 0.73 13.02
CA VAL A 184 6.65 1.40 13.59
C VAL A 184 7.02 0.71 14.90
N GLY A 185 8.18 0.10 14.95
CA GLY A 185 8.59 -0.72 16.09
C GLY A 185 7.61 -1.87 16.32
N ASN A 186 7.08 -1.97 17.55
CA ASN A 186 6.05 -2.95 17.93
C ASN A 186 4.62 -2.41 17.87
N LYS A 187 4.39 -1.29 17.17
CA LYS A 187 3.07 -0.66 17.04
C LYS A 187 2.55 -0.80 15.62
N GLY A 188 1.40 -1.44 15.46
CA GLY A 188 0.65 -1.50 14.23
C GLY A 188 -0.40 -0.39 14.19
N PHE A 189 -0.10 0.73 13.51
CA PHE A 189 -1.00 1.87 13.37
C PHE A 189 -2.08 1.60 12.34
N VAL A 190 -3.28 2.12 12.58
CA VAL A 190 -4.41 2.16 11.65
C VAL A 190 -5.07 3.53 11.68
N PHE A 191 -5.30 4.12 10.51
CA PHE A 191 -5.96 5.41 10.36
C PHE A 191 -7.10 5.33 9.37
N GLY A 192 -8.24 5.95 9.75
CA GLY A 192 -9.35 6.16 8.85
C GLY A 192 -10.02 4.89 8.34
N GLY A 193 -10.47 4.93 7.09
CA GLY A 193 -11.23 3.87 6.46
C GLY A 193 -12.72 4.17 6.39
N ARG A 194 -13.46 3.28 5.75
CA ARG A 194 -14.91 3.38 5.60
C ARG A 194 -15.61 2.32 6.45
N TYR A 195 -16.62 2.77 7.17
CA TYR A 195 -17.62 1.93 7.80
C TYR A 195 -19.00 2.50 7.49
N ARG A 196 -19.87 1.71 6.89
CA ARG A 196 -21.17 2.17 6.35
C ARG A 196 -20.99 3.37 5.41
N ASP A 197 -21.64 4.48 5.68
CA ASP A 197 -21.58 5.70 4.86
C ASP A 197 -20.50 6.67 5.29
N ALA A 198 -19.90 6.46 6.46
CA ALA A 198 -18.90 7.35 7.02
C ALA A 198 -17.47 6.93 6.64
N ARG A 199 -16.63 7.93 6.43
CA ARG A 199 -15.17 7.79 6.38
C ARG A 199 -14.57 8.46 7.59
N MET A 200 -13.76 7.68 8.31
CA MET A 200 -13.28 8.02 9.65
C MET A 200 -11.94 8.73 9.62
N ASN A 201 -11.62 9.42 10.69
CA ASN A 201 -10.33 10.07 10.92
C ASN A 201 -9.71 9.68 12.28
N ASP A 202 -10.21 8.62 12.89
CA ASP A 202 -9.65 8.08 14.11
C ASP A 202 -8.33 7.37 13.85
N LEU A 203 -7.45 7.43 14.83
CA LEU A 203 -6.13 6.83 14.82
C LEU A 203 -6.01 5.88 16.00
N HIS A 204 -5.64 4.65 15.71
CA HIS A 204 -5.39 3.62 16.72
C HIS A 204 -4.05 2.95 16.44
N TYR A 205 -3.49 2.29 17.44
CA TYR A 205 -2.47 1.28 17.23
C TYR A 205 -2.74 0.03 18.04
N LEU A 206 -2.37 -1.10 17.48
CA LEU A 206 -2.27 -2.38 18.16
C LEU A 206 -0.83 -2.57 18.62
N ASN A 207 -0.62 -2.83 19.91
CA ASN A 207 0.67 -3.28 20.40
C ASN A 207 0.87 -4.75 19.95
N LEU A 208 1.86 -4.99 19.09
CA LEU A 208 2.08 -6.28 18.43
C LEU A 208 2.80 -7.31 19.31
N ASP A 209 3.23 -6.93 20.53
CA ASP A 209 3.75 -7.84 21.53
C ASP A 209 2.65 -8.25 22.54
N THR A 210 1.80 -7.30 22.97
CA THR A 210 0.79 -7.53 24.01
C THR A 210 -0.63 -7.72 23.48
N TRP A 211 -0.86 -7.42 22.20
CA TRP A 211 -2.17 -7.46 21.53
C TRP A 211 -3.20 -6.51 22.16
N GLU A 212 -2.73 -5.40 22.69
CA GLU A 212 -3.57 -4.36 23.28
C GLU A 212 -3.82 -3.22 22.28
N TRP A 213 -5.11 -2.90 22.07
CA TRP A 213 -5.52 -1.76 21.28
C TRP A 213 -5.46 -0.46 22.08
N ASN A 214 -4.94 0.58 21.46
CA ASN A 214 -4.85 1.91 22.01
C ASN A 214 -5.43 2.91 21.01
N GLU A 215 -6.42 3.68 21.43
CA GLU A 215 -6.93 4.83 20.70
C GLU A 215 -6.03 6.04 20.95
N LEU A 216 -5.65 6.73 19.90
CA LEU A 216 -4.89 7.96 19.97
C LEU A 216 -5.80 9.15 19.70
N ILE A 217 -5.69 10.19 20.53
CA ILE A 217 -6.43 11.44 20.38
C ILE A 217 -5.39 12.54 20.15
N PRO A 218 -4.98 12.78 18.87
CA PRO A 218 -4.02 13.81 18.55
C PRO A 218 -4.52 15.19 18.91
N GLN A 219 -3.60 16.06 19.31
CA GLN A 219 -3.90 17.45 19.60
C GLN A 219 -3.89 18.31 18.34
N GLY A 220 -4.68 19.39 18.34
CA GLY A 220 -4.69 20.37 17.24
C GLY A 220 -5.52 19.94 16.02
N ILE A 221 -5.08 20.39 14.85
CA ILE A 221 -5.79 20.15 13.59
C ILE A 221 -5.45 18.74 13.10
N CYS A 222 -6.49 17.95 12.82
CA CYS A 222 -6.35 16.58 12.30
C CYS A 222 -6.81 16.48 10.85
N PRO A 223 -6.29 15.51 10.10
CA PRO A 223 -6.79 15.21 8.76
C PRO A 223 -8.29 14.89 8.78
N VAL A 224 -9.01 15.30 7.75
CA VAL A 224 -10.43 14.93 7.59
C VAL A 224 -10.59 13.43 7.38
N GLY A 225 -11.78 12.91 7.72
CA GLY A 225 -12.14 11.51 7.55
C GLY A 225 -11.99 11.06 6.10
N ARG A 226 -11.31 9.93 5.91
CA ARG A 226 -10.95 9.44 4.57
C ARG A 226 -10.80 7.92 4.48
N SER A 227 -10.97 7.41 3.25
CA SER A 227 -10.65 6.03 2.87
C SER A 227 -9.80 6.03 1.59
N TRP A 228 -9.17 4.90 1.26
CA TRP A 228 -8.30 4.74 0.08
C TRP A 228 -7.10 5.70 0.03
N HIS A 229 -6.68 6.19 1.17
CA HIS A 229 -5.44 6.93 1.38
C HIS A 229 -4.28 5.98 1.66
N SER A 230 -3.07 6.51 1.71
CA SER A 230 -1.88 5.79 2.17
C SER A 230 -1.38 6.33 3.51
N LEU A 231 -0.82 5.45 4.33
CA LEU A 231 -0.12 5.77 5.56
C LEU A 231 1.22 5.03 5.54
N THR A 232 2.32 5.78 5.46
CA THR A 232 3.65 5.24 5.21
C THR A 232 4.57 5.58 6.37
N PRO A 233 5.25 4.61 7.01
CA PRO A 233 6.25 4.90 8.03
C PRO A 233 7.49 5.52 7.35
N VAL A 234 7.94 6.68 7.83
CA VAL A 234 9.08 7.40 7.26
C VAL A 234 10.26 7.51 8.22
N SER A 235 10.02 7.26 9.50
CA SER A 235 11.05 7.14 10.53
C SER A 235 10.51 6.35 11.73
N SER A 236 11.34 6.14 12.74
CA SER A 236 10.90 5.55 14.01
C SER A 236 9.89 6.41 14.80
N ASP A 237 9.67 7.66 14.39
CA ASP A 237 8.79 8.61 15.08
C ASP A 237 7.75 9.27 14.16
N HIS A 238 7.74 9.01 12.85
CA HIS A 238 6.87 9.70 11.93
C HIS A 238 6.19 8.77 10.92
N LEU A 239 4.89 9.05 10.71
CA LEU A 239 4.07 8.47 9.65
C LEU A 239 3.68 9.56 8.65
N PHE A 240 3.69 9.24 7.36
CA PHE A 240 3.26 10.12 6.28
C PHE A 240 1.94 9.65 5.70
N LEU A 241 0.95 10.53 5.68
CA LEU A 241 -0.39 10.32 5.13
C LEU A 241 -0.51 11.09 3.82
N PHE A 242 -1.08 10.47 2.79
CA PHE A 242 -1.40 11.16 1.53
C PHE A 242 -2.73 10.74 0.95
N GLY A 243 -3.47 11.74 0.43
CA GLY A 243 -4.62 11.54 -0.42
C GLY A 243 -5.81 10.85 0.24
N GLY A 244 -6.58 10.17 -0.57
CA GLY A 244 -7.79 9.45 -0.16
C GLY A 244 -9.07 10.09 -0.66
N PHE A 245 -10.19 9.73 -0.03
CA PHE A 245 -11.54 10.07 -0.45
C PHE A 245 -12.42 10.34 0.77
N THR A 246 -13.11 11.48 0.77
CA THR A 246 -13.94 11.90 1.93
C THR A 246 -15.35 11.31 1.90
N THR A 247 -16.09 11.47 3.00
CA THR A 247 -17.53 11.14 3.06
C THR A 247 -18.33 11.93 2.03
N ASP A 248 -17.99 13.19 1.78
CA ASP A 248 -18.61 14.04 0.77
C ASP A 248 -18.14 13.74 -0.67
N LYS A 249 -17.48 12.59 -0.85
CA LYS A 249 -17.04 12.07 -2.14
C LYS A 249 -16.05 13.00 -2.86
N GLN A 250 -15.15 13.63 -2.11
CA GLN A 250 -14.09 14.47 -2.65
C GLN A 250 -12.76 13.69 -2.66
N PRO A 251 -12.09 13.57 -3.81
CA PRO A 251 -10.71 13.10 -3.88
C PRO A 251 -9.77 14.10 -3.20
N LEU A 252 -8.79 13.59 -2.45
CA LEU A 252 -7.86 14.40 -1.68
C LEU A 252 -6.47 14.42 -2.29
N SER A 253 -5.82 15.57 -2.18
CA SER A 253 -4.40 15.77 -2.55
C SER A 253 -3.55 16.27 -1.37
N ASP A 254 -4.14 16.43 -0.20
CA ASP A 254 -3.41 16.87 0.98
C ASP A 254 -2.49 15.78 1.53
N ALA A 255 -1.41 16.22 2.15
CA ALA A 255 -0.47 15.36 2.84
C ALA A 255 -0.28 15.82 4.29
N TRP A 256 0.01 14.85 5.17
CA TRP A 256 0.18 15.09 6.60
C TRP A 256 1.31 14.22 7.14
N THR A 257 1.98 14.71 8.14
CA THR A 257 2.93 13.94 8.95
C THR A 257 2.38 13.79 10.36
N TYR A 258 2.32 12.56 10.86
CA TYR A 258 1.99 12.27 12.24
C TYR A 258 3.28 12.04 13.03
N CYS A 259 3.50 12.86 14.07
CA CYS A 259 4.60 12.70 15.03
C CYS A 259 4.13 11.81 16.19
N ILE A 260 4.70 10.61 16.31
CA ILE A 260 4.27 9.61 17.28
C ILE A 260 4.57 10.06 18.70
N SER A 261 5.77 10.60 18.95
CA SER A 261 6.20 11.04 20.29
C SER A 261 5.41 12.24 20.81
N LYS A 262 4.95 13.12 19.93
CA LYS A 262 4.17 14.30 20.27
C LYS A 262 2.66 14.07 20.18
N ASN A 263 2.22 12.98 19.59
CA ASN A 263 0.82 12.69 19.30
C ASN A 263 0.11 13.85 18.58
N GLU A 264 0.71 14.33 17.49
CA GLU A 264 0.19 15.47 16.73
C GLU A 264 0.29 15.23 15.21
N TRP A 265 -0.68 15.78 14.45
CA TRP A 265 -0.63 15.87 13.01
C TRP A 265 -0.11 17.22 12.57
N ILE A 266 0.77 17.23 11.58
CA ILE A 266 1.32 18.42 10.94
C ILE A 266 1.04 18.33 9.45
N GLN A 267 0.36 19.34 8.89
CA GLN A 267 0.11 19.39 7.47
C GLN A 267 1.43 19.55 6.71
N PHE A 268 1.62 18.73 5.68
CA PHE A 268 2.83 18.70 4.88
C PHE A 268 2.62 19.45 3.56
N ASN A 269 3.39 20.51 3.34
CA ASN A 269 3.33 21.29 2.10
C ASN A 269 4.13 20.57 0.99
N HIS A 270 3.54 20.46 -0.19
CA HIS A 270 4.13 19.77 -1.33
C HIS A 270 3.63 20.36 -2.68
N PRO A 271 4.32 20.07 -3.82
CA PRO A 271 3.96 20.65 -5.12
C PRO A 271 2.78 19.97 -5.82
N TYR A 272 2.16 18.94 -5.22
CA TYR A 272 1.14 18.11 -5.85
C TYR A 272 -0.29 18.43 -5.37
N SER A 273 -0.58 19.67 -4.96
CA SER A 273 -1.89 20.09 -4.47
C SER A 273 -3.01 19.86 -5.48
N GLU A 274 -2.70 19.96 -6.78
CA GLU A 274 -3.64 19.75 -7.89
C GLU A 274 -3.69 18.28 -8.39
N LYS A 275 -3.04 17.36 -7.67
CA LYS A 275 -2.96 15.94 -8.06
C LYS A 275 -3.58 15.03 -7.00
N PRO A 276 -4.91 15.05 -6.82
CA PRO A 276 -5.56 14.14 -5.89
C PRO A 276 -5.35 12.69 -6.30
N ARG A 277 -5.26 11.82 -5.29
CA ARG A 277 -5.16 10.37 -5.49
C ARG A 277 -5.97 9.64 -4.43
N LEU A 278 -6.75 8.68 -4.87
CA LEU A 278 -7.39 7.68 -4.04
C LEU A 278 -7.07 6.28 -4.60
N TRP A 279 -7.02 5.29 -3.71
CA TRP A 279 -6.72 3.90 -4.09
C TRP A 279 -5.35 3.73 -4.78
N HIS A 280 -4.43 4.58 -4.43
CA HIS A 280 -3.02 4.51 -4.82
C HIS A 280 -2.23 3.63 -3.86
N THR A 281 -1.00 3.31 -4.24
CA THR A 281 -0.01 2.68 -3.36
C THR A 281 1.08 3.67 -2.99
N ALA A 282 1.68 3.49 -1.81
CA ALA A 282 2.80 4.30 -1.36
C ALA A 282 3.84 3.43 -0.65
N CYS A 283 5.10 3.79 -0.79
CA CYS A 283 6.20 3.19 -0.03
C CYS A 283 7.27 4.24 0.28
N ALA A 284 7.96 4.06 1.41
CA ALA A 284 9.13 4.86 1.73
C ALA A 284 10.37 4.30 1.03
N SER A 285 11.29 5.19 0.69
CA SER A 285 12.64 4.84 0.27
C SER A 285 13.63 4.99 1.43
N ASP A 286 14.77 4.33 1.33
CA ASP A 286 15.88 4.50 2.28
C ASP A 286 16.48 5.92 2.25
N GLU A 287 16.13 6.71 1.24
CA GLU A 287 16.62 8.08 1.05
C GLU A 287 15.70 9.16 1.65
N GLY A 288 14.69 8.76 2.44
CA GLY A 288 13.76 9.69 3.09
C GLY A 288 12.70 10.27 2.16
N GLU A 289 12.36 9.54 1.11
CA GLU A 289 11.30 9.89 0.16
C GLU A 289 10.11 8.95 0.34
N VAL A 290 8.90 9.46 0.10
CA VAL A 290 7.70 8.64 -0.09
C VAL A 290 7.31 8.69 -1.55
N ILE A 291 7.15 7.50 -2.13
CA ILE A 291 6.80 7.31 -3.52
C ILE A 291 5.37 6.84 -3.60
N VAL A 292 4.55 7.61 -4.29
CA VAL A 292 3.13 7.30 -4.54
C VAL A 292 2.96 6.96 -6.02
N PHE A 293 2.30 5.85 -6.28
CA PHE A 293 2.02 5.42 -7.65
C PHE A 293 0.56 5.00 -7.85
N GLY A 294 0.06 5.28 -9.05
CA GLY A 294 -1.24 4.82 -9.51
C GLY A 294 -2.41 5.52 -8.83
N GLY A 295 -3.48 4.78 -8.64
CA GLY A 295 -4.71 5.29 -8.08
C GLY A 295 -5.57 6.05 -9.09
N CYS A 296 -6.59 6.72 -8.57
CA CYS A 296 -7.53 7.48 -9.34
C CYS A 296 -7.56 8.93 -8.87
N ALA A 297 -7.71 9.87 -9.80
CA ALA A 297 -7.72 11.31 -9.54
C ALA A 297 -9.13 11.90 -9.43
N ASN A 298 -10.18 11.15 -9.76
CA ASN A 298 -11.55 11.64 -9.77
C ASN A 298 -12.47 10.82 -8.86
N ASN A 299 -13.70 11.32 -8.70
CA ASN A 299 -14.73 10.62 -7.96
C ASN A 299 -15.25 9.40 -8.75
N LEU A 300 -14.79 8.20 -8.38
CA LEU A 300 -15.17 6.92 -8.99
C LEU A 300 -16.66 6.58 -8.90
N LEU A 301 -17.38 7.17 -7.93
CA LEU A 301 -18.76 6.82 -7.64
C LEU A 301 -19.77 7.61 -8.48
N VAL A 302 -19.36 8.73 -9.06
CA VAL A 302 -20.21 9.65 -9.84
C VAL A 302 -19.85 9.61 -11.32
N HIS A 303 -18.60 9.39 -11.65
CA HIS A 303 -18.14 9.37 -13.04
C HIS A 303 -18.03 7.95 -13.57
N HIS A 304 -18.65 7.67 -14.71
CA HIS A 304 -18.56 6.38 -15.40
C HIS A 304 -17.13 6.06 -15.93
N ARG A 305 -16.20 7.00 -15.79
CA ARG A 305 -14.79 6.83 -16.19
C ARG A 305 -13.89 7.23 -15.03
N ALA A 306 -13.17 6.24 -14.52
CA ALA A 306 -12.11 6.46 -13.57
C ALA A 306 -10.90 7.13 -14.26
N ALA A 307 -10.42 8.24 -13.70
CA ALA A 307 -9.19 8.89 -14.15
C ALA A 307 -7.98 8.24 -13.47
N HIS A 308 -7.61 7.05 -13.92
CA HIS A 308 -6.43 6.36 -13.42
C HIS A 308 -5.15 7.11 -13.81
N SER A 309 -4.19 7.12 -12.90
CA SER A 309 -2.90 7.77 -13.10
C SER A 309 -1.77 6.73 -13.21
N ASN A 310 -0.87 6.97 -14.14
CA ASN A 310 0.41 6.26 -14.24
C ASN A 310 1.60 7.12 -13.77
N GLU A 311 1.31 8.29 -13.21
CA GLU A 311 2.35 9.17 -12.67
C GLU A 311 2.88 8.65 -11.33
N ILE A 312 4.16 8.85 -11.12
CA ILE A 312 4.83 8.71 -9.82
C ILE A 312 4.90 10.08 -9.17
N LEU A 313 4.42 10.18 -7.92
CA LEU A 313 4.61 11.36 -7.08
C LEU A 313 5.67 11.04 -6.04
N ILE A 314 6.68 11.90 -5.90
CA ILE A 314 7.79 11.72 -4.95
C ILE A 314 7.77 12.85 -3.94
N PHE A 315 7.62 12.50 -2.66
CA PHE A 315 7.61 13.43 -1.55
C PHE A 315 8.91 13.30 -0.77
N SER A 316 9.70 14.36 -0.69
CA SER A 316 10.91 14.42 0.14
C SER A 316 10.48 14.75 1.57
N VAL A 317 10.28 13.71 2.40
CA VAL A 317 9.75 13.85 3.77
C VAL A 317 10.84 13.96 4.82
N GLN A 318 12.09 13.69 4.45
CA GLN A 318 13.28 13.91 5.25
C GLN A 318 14.36 14.66 4.45
N PRO A 319 15.27 15.37 5.11
CA PRO A 319 16.40 15.97 4.43
C PRO A 319 17.23 14.89 3.73
N LYS A 320 17.61 15.17 2.48
CA LYS A 320 18.50 14.27 1.74
C LYS A 320 19.84 14.13 2.46
N SER A 321 20.41 12.94 2.44
CA SER A 321 21.77 12.72 2.98
C SER A 321 22.80 13.56 2.23
N LEU A 322 23.89 13.92 2.90
CA LEU A 322 25.01 14.65 2.27
C LEU A 322 25.58 13.86 1.09
N VAL A 323 25.62 12.53 1.18
CA VAL A 323 26.05 11.66 0.07
C VAL A 323 25.14 11.85 -1.14
N ARG A 324 23.83 11.86 -0.93
CA ARG A 324 22.84 12.06 -2.01
C ARG A 324 22.98 13.43 -2.64
N LEU A 325 23.06 14.49 -1.82
CA LEU A 325 23.26 15.87 -2.31
C LEU A 325 24.56 16.00 -3.10
N SER A 326 25.64 15.36 -2.63
CA SER A 326 26.94 15.37 -3.32
C SER A 326 26.86 14.65 -4.68
N LEU A 327 26.20 13.48 -4.74
CA LEU A 327 26.01 12.75 -6.00
C LEU A 327 25.16 13.55 -7.00
N GLU A 328 24.09 14.18 -6.54
CA GLU A 328 23.26 15.05 -7.38
C GLU A 328 24.04 16.25 -7.91
N ALA A 329 24.87 16.86 -7.06
CA ALA A 329 25.77 17.96 -7.48
C ALA A 329 26.80 17.49 -8.52
N VAL A 330 27.43 16.33 -8.33
CA VAL A 330 28.40 15.77 -9.30
C VAL A 330 27.71 15.51 -10.65
N ILE A 331 26.47 15.04 -10.66
CA ILE A 331 25.70 14.81 -11.90
C ILE A 331 25.26 16.13 -12.53
N CYS A 332 24.82 17.10 -11.75
CA CYS A 332 24.38 18.40 -12.21
C CYS A 332 25.54 19.15 -12.88
N PHE A 333 26.75 19.12 -12.29
CA PHE A 333 27.94 19.76 -12.81
C PHE A 333 28.82 18.82 -13.63
N LYS A 334 28.23 17.86 -14.33
CA LYS A 334 28.92 16.81 -15.09
C LYS A 334 29.99 17.37 -16.06
N GLU A 335 29.69 18.45 -16.76
CA GLU A 335 30.61 19.05 -17.75
C GLU A 335 31.91 19.53 -17.12
N MET A 336 31.83 20.00 -15.88
CA MET A 336 33.01 20.46 -15.13
C MET A 336 33.75 19.31 -14.43
N LEU A 337 33.04 18.30 -13.97
CA LEU A 337 33.52 17.27 -13.04
C LEU A 337 33.80 15.91 -13.69
N ALA A 338 33.36 15.66 -14.92
CA ALA A 338 33.43 14.32 -15.58
C ALA A 338 34.87 13.77 -15.62
N ASN A 339 35.88 14.63 -15.85
CA ASN A 339 37.29 14.24 -15.87
C ASN A 339 37.83 13.78 -14.51
N ALA A 340 37.19 14.21 -13.41
CA ALA A 340 37.55 13.85 -12.04
C ALA A 340 36.77 12.65 -11.50
N TRP A 341 35.77 12.10 -12.23
CA TRP A 341 34.97 10.99 -11.77
C TRP A 341 35.78 9.72 -11.47
N ASN A 342 36.87 9.51 -12.20
CA ASN A 342 37.78 8.38 -11.96
C ASN A 342 38.47 8.43 -10.59
N CYS A 343 38.46 9.60 -9.92
CA CYS A 343 38.96 9.78 -8.56
C CYS A 343 37.94 9.35 -7.49
N LEU A 344 36.67 9.10 -7.87
CA LEU A 344 35.63 8.66 -6.93
C LEU A 344 35.88 7.23 -6.49
N PRO A 345 35.56 6.88 -5.23
CA PRO A 345 35.46 5.49 -4.79
C PRO A 345 34.56 4.69 -5.74
N LYS A 346 34.90 3.42 -5.99
CA LYS A 346 34.22 2.57 -6.98
C LYS A 346 32.69 2.53 -6.81
N HIS A 347 32.19 2.46 -5.58
CA HIS A 347 30.76 2.44 -5.29
C HIS A 347 30.07 3.77 -5.65
N LEU A 348 30.70 4.91 -5.41
CA LEU A 348 30.17 6.23 -5.79
C LEU A 348 30.25 6.44 -7.31
N LEU A 349 31.35 6.02 -7.95
CA LEU A 349 31.47 6.06 -9.39
C LEU A 349 30.38 5.20 -10.08
N HIS A 350 30.10 4.03 -9.54
CA HIS A 350 29.02 3.18 -10.04
C HIS A 350 27.66 3.89 -9.93
N SER A 351 27.34 4.49 -8.78
CA SER A 351 26.10 5.25 -8.56
C SER A 351 25.97 6.45 -9.49
N VAL A 352 27.07 7.19 -9.73
CA VAL A 352 27.08 8.31 -10.68
C VAL A 352 26.81 7.81 -12.11
N ASN A 353 27.49 6.76 -12.53
CA ASN A 353 27.34 6.21 -13.88
C ASN A 353 25.93 5.65 -14.14
N GLN A 354 25.31 4.98 -13.18
CA GLN A 354 23.93 4.49 -13.30
C GLN A 354 22.94 5.63 -13.51
N ARG A 355 23.05 6.69 -12.69
CA ARG A 355 22.15 7.85 -12.75
C ARG A 355 22.41 8.71 -14.00
N PHE A 356 23.66 8.81 -14.43
CA PHE A 356 24.03 9.53 -15.65
C PHE A 356 23.52 8.86 -16.92
N GLY A 357 23.61 7.54 -17.00
CA GLY A 357 23.08 6.76 -18.14
C GLY A 357 21.57 6.90 -18.32
N SER A 358 20.82 7.20 -17.26
CA SER A 358 19.38 7.42 -17.30
C SER A 358 18.98 8.77 -17.89
N ASN A 359 19.76 9.82 -17.68
CA ASN A 359 19.45 11.18 -18.15
C ASN A 359 19.65 11.39 -19.66
N ASN A 360 20.44 10.54 -20.32
CA ASN A 360 20.74 10.67 -21.75
C ASN A 360 19.70 10.01 -22.67
N THR A 361 18.70 9.31 -22.15
CA THR A 361 17.68 8.58 -22.94
C THR A 361 16.28 9.18 -22.86
N SER A 362 16.09 10.28 -22.12
CA SER A 362 14.81 11.00 -22.04
C SER A 362 14.63 12.12 -23.09
N GLY A 363 15.51 12.17 -24.09
CA GLY A 363 15.56 13.19 -25.16
C GLY A 363 15.47 12.63 -26.57
N SER A 364 14.68 11.54 -26.77
CA SER A 364 14.34 11.09 -28.13
C SER A 364 12.90 10.58 -28.21
#